data_ab5345acd2f446c92ead47df0e02a311
#
_entry.id   ab5345acd2f446c92ead47df0e02a311
#
_cell.length_a   1.000
_cell.length_b   1.000
_cell.length_c   1.000
_cell.angle_alpha   90.00
_cell.angle_beta   90.00
_cell.angle_gamma   90.00
#
_symmetry.space_group_name_H-M   'P 1'
#
loop_
_entity.id
_entity.type
_entity.pdbx_description
1 polymer ?
#
loop_
_entity_poly.entity_id
_entity_poly.type
_entity_poly.pdbx_seq_one_letter_code
_entity_poly.pdbx_strand_id
1 'polypeptide(L)'
;MLKDKRTQKNSQRRRSTTNKTSSEPDEISNLKDSQKWTVNADSTMLFRYSAITFNGHKIHYDLPFSQKSEGHEGLLTHGPMQATLIANRAFASGLPIKSMKYRGLSPLVCQHPFDVEVGKDQDLIIGRVISSKNKITMQAEFTI
;
A
#
# COMPACT_ATOMS: atom_id res chain seq x y z
N MET A 1 17.02 47.53 45.87
CA MET A 1 16.98 46.06 46.05
C MET A 1 15.58 45.59 45.72
N LEU A 2 15.31 45.34 44.44
CA LEU A 2 13.98 44.93 43.93
C LEU A 2 14.04 43.50 43.46
N LYS A 3 13.23 42.63 44.08
CA LYS A 3 13.09 41.19 43.75
C LYS A 3 12.00 41.07 42.69
N ASP A 4 12.38 40.65 41.50
CA ASP A 4 11.47 40.30 40.42
C ASP A 4 10.97 38.87 40.59
N LYS A 5 9.65 38.69 40.78
CA LYS A 5 8.98 37.40 40.84
C LYS A 5 8.38 37.14 39.45
N ARG A 6 9.07 36.35 38.62
CA ARG A 6 8.47 35.79 37.41
C ARG A 6 7.65 34.54 37.75
N THR A 7 6.37 34.71 37.61
CA THR A 7 5.34 33.67 37.72
C THR A 7 5.47 32.70 36.54
N GLN A 8 5.84 31.45 36.78
CA GLN A 8 5.76 30.37 35.82
C GLN A 8 4.33 29.94 35.62
N LYS A 9 3.74 30.23 34.44
CA LYS A 9 2.48 29.64 33.97
C LYS A 9 2.75 28.24 33.43
N ASN A 10 2.35 27.25 34.19
CA ASN A 10 2.36 25.84 33.83
C ASN A 10 1.20 25.56 32.87
N SER A 11 1.52 25.45 31.55
CA SER A 11 0.57 25.07 30.51
C SER A 11 0.48 23.54 30.46
N GLN A 12 -0.48 22.98 31.19
CA GLN A 12 -0.86 21.56 31.04
C GLN A 12 -1.56 21.36 29.68
N ARG A 13 -0.78 20.85 28.74
CA ARG A 13 -1.28 20.37 27.44
C ARG A 13 -2.04 19.04 27.70
N ARG A 14 -3.37 19.12 27.75
CA ARG A 14 -4.23 17.94 27.77
C ARG A 14 -3.99 17.13 26.50
N ARG A 15 -3.37 15.96 26.67
CA ARG A 15 -3.34 14.92 25.62
C ARG A 15 -4.76 14.35 25.55
N SER A 16 -5.49 14.66 24.50
CA SER A 16 -6.70 13.94 24.14
C SER A 16 -6.28 12.55 23.65
N THR A 17 -6.51 11.55 24.46
CA THR A 17 -6.49 10.14 24.04
C THR A 17 -7.70 9.91 23.16
N THR A 18 -7.53 10.04 21.84
CA THR A 18 -8.51 9.51 20.89
C THR A 18 -8.44 7.99 20.97
N ASN A 19 -9.47 7.39 21.53
CA ASN A 19 -9.74 5.97 21.44
C ASN A 19 -9.76 5.57 19.96
N LYS A 20 -8.72 4.85 19.54
CA LYS A 20 -8.69 4.17 18.26
C LYS A 20 -9.64 2.98 18.38
N THR A 21 -10.90 3.19 18.01
CA THR A 21 -11.86 2.13 17.75
C THR A 21 -11.23 1.20 16.74
N SER A 22 -11.04 -0.06 17.10
CA SER A 22 -10.68 -1.14 16.18
C SER A 22 -11.82 -1.26 15.16
N SER A 23 -11.68 -0.59 14.01
CA SER A 23 -12.55 -0.81 12.87
C SER A 23 -12.30 -2.23 12.40
N GLU A 24 -13.36 -3.03 12.34
CA GLU A 24 -13.37 -4.28 11.58
C GLU A 24 -12.83 -4.01 10.17
N PRO A 25 -12.13 -4.98 9.55
CA PRO A 25 -11.63 -4.78 8.20
C PRO A 25 -12.82 -4.48 7.29
N ASP A 26 -12.80 -3.32 6.62
CA ASP A 26 -13.81 -2.95 5.64
C ASP A 26 -14.00 -4.11 4.67
N GLU A 27 -15.24 -4.61 4.56
CA GLU A 27 -15.57 -5.69 3.65
C GLU A 27 -15.26 -5.23 2.22
N ILE A 28 -14.30 -5.92 1.57
CA ILE A 28 -13.91 -5.56 0.20
C ILE A 28 -15.09 -5.82 -0.73
N SER A 29 -15.66 -4.76 -1.27
CA SER A 29 -16.78 -4.86 -2.22
C SER A 29 -16.37 -5.69 -3.44
N ASN A 30 -17.25 -6.58 -3.91
CA ASN A 30 -17.00 -7.38 -5.09
C ASN A 30 -17.07 -6.53 -6.37
N LEU A 31 -16.05 -6.62 -7.23
CA LEU A 31 -16.10 -6.03 -8.56
C LEU A 31 -16.89 -6.94 -9.51
N LYS A 32 -17.69 -6.34 -10.38
CA LYS A 32 -18.38 -7.08 -11.47
C LYS A 32 -17.40 -7.45 -12.56
N ASP A 33 -17.63 -8.59 -13.20
CA ASP A 33 -16.79 -9.13 -14.30
C ASP A 33 -15.30 -9.16 -13.94
N SER A 34 -14.98 -9.35 -12.66
CA SER A 34 -13.60 -9.27 -12.19
C SER A 34 -12.77 -10.44 -12.67
N GLN A 35 -11.53 -10.13 -13.02
CA GLN A 35 -10.50 -11.10 -13.35
C GLN A 35 -9.32 -10.92 -12.40
N LYS A 36 -8.79 -12.04 -11.93
CA LYS A 36 -7.82 -12.08 -10.86
C LYS A 36 -6.58 -12.89 -11.23
N TRP A 37 -5.41 -12.40 -10.83
CA TRP A 37 -4.17 -13.16 -10.78
C TRP A 37 -3.73 -13.29 -9.34
N THR A 38 -3.30 -14.47 -8.93
CA THR A 38 -2.57 -14.65 -7.67
C THR A 38 -1.08 -14.58 -7.96
N VAL A 39 -0.39 -13.68 -7.28
CA VAL A 39 1.04 -13.41 -7.44
C VAL A 39 1.76 -13.73 -6.13
N ASN A 40 2.94 -14.32 -6.24
CA ASN A 40 3.85 -14.50 -5.12
C ASN A 40 5.16 -13.75 -5.41
N ALA A 41 5.35 -12.59 -4.78
CA ALA A 41 6.58 -11.83 -4.90
C ALA A 41 7.56 -12.27 -3.81
N ASP A 42 8.67 -12.85 -4.20
CA ASP A 42 9.78 -13.22 -3.32
C ASP A 42 10.86 -12.11 -3.25
N SER A 43 11.83 -12.28 -2.37
CA SER A 43 12.93 -11.33 -2.20
C SER A 43 13.79 -11.17 -3.46
N THR A 44 13.90 -12.22 -4.29
CA THR A 44 14.62 -12.17 -5.56
C THR A 44 13.90 -11.27 -6.57
N MET A 45 12.58 -11.38 -6.65
CA MET A 45 11.77 -10.52 -7.51
C MET A 45 11.88 -9.05 -7.08
N LEU A 46 11.84 -8.77 -5.77
CA LEU A 46 12.01 -7.42 -5.24
C LEU A 46 13.40 -6.86 -5.55
N PHE A 47 14.45 -7.65 -5.35
CA PHE A 47 15.81 -7.26 -5.66
C PHE A 47 15.98 -6.93 -7.16
N ARG A 48 15.49 -7.79 -8.05
CA ARG A 48 15.52 -7.56 -9.50
C ARG A 48 14.78 -6.29 -9.89
N TYR A 49 13.60 -6.07 -9.31
CA TYR A 49 12.83 -4.87 -9.58
C TYR A 49 13.57 -3.60 -9.13
N SER A 50 14.16 -3.60 -7.93
CA SER A 50 15.03 -2.52 -7.46
C SER A 50 16.19 -2.26 -8.43
N ALA A 51 16.84 -3.31 -8.91
CA ALA A 51 17.98 -3.20 -9.82
C ALA A 51 17.59 -2.57 -11.16
N ILE A 52 16.53 -3.05 -11.81
CA ILE A 52 16.12 -2.55 -13.14
C ILE A 52 15.48 -1.15 -13.07
N THR A 53 14.94 -0.75 -11.94
CA THR A 53 14.33 0.57 -11.74
C THR A 53 15.25 1.56 -11.04
N PHE A 54 16.48 1.16 -10.71
CA PHE A 54 17.43 1.93 -9.91
C PHE A 54 16.85 2.43 -8.57
N ASN A 55 15.93 1.65 -7.99
CA ASN A 55 15.34 1.96 -6.69
C ASN A 55 16.18 1.36 -5.56
N GLY A 56 17.00 2.20 -4.92
CA GLY A 56 17.90 1.83 -3.83
C GLY A 56 17.28 1.85 -2.44
N HIS A 57 15.97 1.98 -2.30
CA HIS A 57 15.32 2.03 -0.98
C HIS A 57 15.41 0.66 -0.28
N LYS A 58 16.09 0.62 0.86
CA LYS A 58 16.48 -0.61 1.56
C LYS A 58 15.30 -1.48 2.03
N ILE A 59 14.11 -0.91 2.21
CA ILE A 59 12.91 -1.67 2.62
C ILE A 59 12.55 -2.81 1.66
N HIS A 60 13.08 -2.79 0.43
CA HIS A 60 12.80 -3.79 -0.58
C HIS A 60 13.81 -4.94 -0.63
N TYR A 61 15.01 -4.79 -0.02
CA TYR A 61 16.07 -5.81 -0.12
C TYR A 61 16.90 -6.00 1.15
N ASP A 62 16.85 -5.09 2.14
CA ASP A 62 17.57 -5.19 3.41
C ASP A 62 16.57 -5.49 4.54
N LEU A 63 16.40 -6.78 4.87
CA LEU A 63 15.42 -7.21 5.86
C LEU A 63 15.68 -6.62 7.27
N PRO A 64 16.93 -6.62 7.79
CA PRO A 64 17.22 -5.97 9.05
C PRO A 64 16.86 -4.48 9.08
N PHE A 65 17.13 -3.75 7.99
CA PHE A 65 16.76 -2.34 7.88
C PHE A 65 15.25 -2.16 7.88
N SER A 66 14.54 -2.94 7.04
CA SER A 66 13.08 -2.86 6.95
C SER A 66 12.40 -3.11 8.29
N GLN A 67 12.88 -4.10 9.05
CA GLN A 67 12.28 -4.47 10.33
C GLN A 67 12.71 -3.55 11.49
N LYS A 68 14.03 -3.30 11.65
CA LYS A 68 14.57 -2.62 12.83
C LYS A 68 14.53 -1.10 12.71
N SER A 69 14.73 -0.55 11.50
CA SER A 69 14.78 0.88 11.28
C SER A 69 13.43 1.46 10.90
N GLU A 70 12.67 0.74 10.05
CA GLU A 70 11.39 1.21 9.51
C GLU A 70 10.16 0.56 10.19
N GLY A 71 10.37 -0.49 10.99
CA GLY A 71 9.30 -1.13 11.78
C GLY A 71 8.31 -1.97 10.96
N HIS A 72 8.69 -2.42 9.77
CA HIS A 72 7.86 -3.29 8.95
C HIS A 72 7.94 -4.76 9.38
N GLU A 73 6.94 -5.55 9.06
CA GLU A 73 6.93 -7.01 9.34
C GLU A 73 7.97 -7.76 8.51
N GLY A 74 8.34 -7.26 7.33
CA GLY A 74 9.28 -7.89 6.40
C GLY A 74 9.69 -6.94 5.28
N LEU A 75 10.28 -7.48 4.21
CA LEU A 75 10.55 -6.71 3.00
C LEU A 75 9.23 -6.30 2.34
N LEU A 76 9.19 -5.10 1.79
CA LEU A 76 8.00 -4.57 1.15
C LEU A 76 8.04 -4.71 -0.36
N THR A 77 6.92 -5.10 -0.94
CA THR A 77 6.71 -5.06 -2.39
C THR A 77 6.56 -3.61 -2.86
N HIS A 78 7.30 -3.24 -3.90
CA HIS A 78 7.31 -1.88 -4.43
C HIS A 78 5.91 -1.41 -4.84
N GLY A 79 5.55 -0.18 -4.51
CA GLY A 79 4.31 0.44 -4.99
C GLY A 79 4.23 0.47 -6.53
N PRO A 80 5.26 0.95 -7.25
CA PRO A 80 5.29 0.91 -8.72
C PRO A 80 5.17 -0.49 -9.31
N MET A 81 5.71 -1.54 -8.65
CA MET A 81 5.53 -2.93 -9.08
C MET A 81 4.06 -3.34 -8.99
N GLN A 82 3.38 -3.02 -7.89
CA GLN A 82 1.95 -3.30 -7.73
C GLN A 82 1.13 -2.60 -8.82
N ALA A 83 1.42 -1.32 -9.11
CA ALA A 83 0.76 -0.57 -10.18
C ALA A 83 1.00 -1.20 -11.56
N THR A 84 2.22 -1.66 -11.84
CA THR A 84 2.56 -2.37 -13.08
C THR A 84 1.78 -3.67 -13.23
N LEU A 85 1.64 -4.44 -12.15
CA LEU A 85 0.86 -5.68 -12.14
C LEU A 85 -0.62 -5.42 -12.42
N ILE A 86 -1.20 -4.37 -11.83
CA ILE A 86 -2.58 -3.95 -12.11
C ILE A 86 -2.73 -3.56 -13.59
N ALA A 87 -1.80 -2.75 -14.13
CA ALA A 87 -1.84 -2.35 -15.54
C ALA A 87 -1.76 -3.58 -16.47
N ASN A 88 -0.83 -4.50 -16.23
CA ASN A 88 -0.70 -5.73 -17.00
C ASN A 88 -1.96 -6.59 -16.93
N ARG A 89 -2.59 -6.69 -15.74
CA ARG A 89 -3.84 -7.43 -15.62
C ARG A 89 -4.97 -6.80 -16.44
N ALA A 90 -5.04 -5.47 -16.44
CA ALA A 90 -6.04 -4.72 -17.21
C ALA A 90 -5.82 -4.88 -18.72
N PHE A 91 -4.58 -4.79 -19.21
CA PHE A 91 -4.27 -5.06 -20.63
C PHE A 91 -4.59 -6.49 -21.03
N ALA A 92 -4.28 -7.48 -20.19
CA ALA A 92 -4.58 -8.88 -20.43
C ALA A 92 -6.09 -9.17 -20.47
N SER A 93 -6.92 -8.29 -19.92
CA SER A 93 -8.39 -8.36 -20.02
C SER A 93 -8.95 -7.85 -21.36
N GLY A 94 -8.10 -7.34 -22.26
CA GLY A 94 -8.51 -6.79 -23.55
C GLY A 94 -9.21 -5.42 -23.47
N LEU A 95 -9.11 -4.74 -22.32
CA LEU A 95 -9.73 -3.43 -22.12
C LEU A 95 -8.95 -2.35 -22.90
N PRO A 96 -9.64 -1.43 -23.63
CA PRO A 96 -9.01 -0.35 -24.39
C PRO A 96 -8.59 0.81 -23.49
N ILE A 97 -7.60 0.58 -22.65
CA ILE A 97 -7.17 1.52 -21.61
C ILE A 97 -6.41 2.71 -22.22
N LYS A 98 -6.83 3.91 -21.88
CA LYS A 98 -6.17 5.17 -22.24
C LYS A 98 -5.29 5.71 -21.10
N SER A 99 -5.76 5.65 -19.86
CA SER A 99 -5.00 6.13 -18.73
C SER A 99 -5.29 5.35 -17.46
N MET A 100 -4.36 5.41 -16.51
CA MET A 100 -4.49 4.82 -15.19
C MET A 100 -4.08 5.85 -14.14
N LYS A 101 -4.91 6.03 -13.13
CA LYS A 101 -4.56 6.72 -11.88
C LYS A 101 -4.48 5.68 -10.77
N TYR A 102 -3.44 5.71 -9.96
CA TYR A 102 -3.29 4.74 -8.87
C TYR A 102 -2.83 5.39 -7.57
N ARG A 103 -3.11 4.70 -6.47
CA ARG A 103 -2.78 5.14 -5.12
C ARG A 103 -2.42 3.93 -4.25
N GLY A 104 -1.27 4.00 -3.55
CA GLY A 104 -0.93 3.09 -2.47
C GLY A 104 -1.77 3.39 -1.23
N LEU A 105 -2.31 2.36 -0.60
CA LEU A 105 -3.19 2.46 0.57
C LEU A 105 -2.53 1.87 1.82
N SER A 106 -1.73 0.81 1.66
CA SER A 106 -1.01 0.18 2.77
C SER A 106 0.21 -0.58 2.27
N PRO A 107 1.22 -0.83 3.13
CA PRO A 107 2.36 -1.66 2.79
C PRO A 107 1.93 -3.09 2.41
N LEU A 108 2.59 -3.67 1.40
CA LEU A 108 2.45 -5.07 1.02
C LEU A 108 3.74 -5.81 1.35
N VAL A 109 3.70 -6.68 2.35
CA VAL A 109 4.84 -7.52 2.74
C VAL A 109 5.04 -8.64 1.71
N CYS A 110 6.29 -8.86 1.27
CA CYS A 110 6.64 -9.92 0.32
C CYS A 110 6.55 -11.32 0.95
N GLN A 111 6.73 -12.37 0.13
CA GLN A 111 6.69 -13.80 0.52
C GLN A 111 5.30 -14.30 0.98
N HIS A 112 4.28 -13.52 0.80
CA HIS A 112 2.88 -13.95 0.97
C HIS A 112 2.16 -13.76 -0.36
N PRO A 113 1.34 -14.73 -0.79
CA PRO A 113 0.52 -14.56 -1.98
C PRO A 113 -0.40 -13.34 -1.83
N PHE A 114 -0.61 -12.65 -2.93
CA PHE A 114 -1.57 -11.55 -3.03
C PHE A 114 -2.29 -11.60 -4.36
N ASP A 115 -3.48 -11.04 -4.40
CA ASP A 115 -4.29 -11.01 -5.60
C ASP A 115 -4.18 -9.66 -6.31
N VAL A 116 -4.09 -9.71 -7.64
CA VAL A 116 -4.20 -8.56 -8.54
C VAL A 116 -5.52 -8.71 -9.28
N GLU A 117 -6.48 -7.87 -8.96
CA GLU A 117 -7.83 -7.94 -9.48
C GLU A 117 -8.12 -6.71 -10.33
N VAL A 118 -8.83 -6.92 -11.46
CA VAL A 118 -9.39 -5.84 -12.29
C VAL A 118 -10.83 -6.21 -12.62
N GLY A 119 -11.74 -5.26 -12.45
CA GLY A 119 -13.17 -5.44 -12.69
C GLY A 119 -13.89 -4.11 -12.73
N LYS A 120 -15.22 -4.16 -12.72
CA LYS A 120 -16.09 -2.97 -12.80
C LYS A 120 -16.70 -2.68 -11.42
N ASP A 121 -16.66 -1.41 -11.06
CA ASP A 121 -17.46 -0.84 -9.98
C ASP A 121 -18.35 0.25 -10.59
N GLN A 122 -19.64 -0.06 -10.73
CA GLN A 122 -20.60 0.75 -11.51
C GLN A 122 -20.08 0.99 -12.94
N ASP A 123 -19.77 2.23 -13.31
CA ASP A 123 -19.27 2.63 -14.63
C ASP A 123 -17.73 2.75 -14.68
N LEU A 124 -17.05 2.54 -13.54
CA LEU A 124 -15.60 2.65 -13.42
C LEU A 124 -14.92 1.29 -13.58
N ILE A 125 -13.78 1.29 -14.24
CA ILE A 125 -12.87 0.14 -14.25
C ILE A 125 -11.88 0.34 -13.12
N ILE A 126 -11.88 -0.58 -12.16
CA ILE A 126 -11.06 -0.55 -10.96
C ILE A 126 -10.06 -1.70 -10.99
N GLY A 127 -8.81 -1.39 -10.65
CA GLY A 127 -7.78 -2.37 -10.37
C GLY A 127 -7.37 -2.33 -8.91
N ARG A 128 -7.09 -3.49 -8.30
CA ARG A 128 -6.69 -3.60 -6.90
C ARG A 128 -5.58 -4.62 -6.70
N VAL A 129 -4.75 -4.37 -5.70
CA VAL A 129 -3.90 -5.41 -5.09
C VAL A 129 -4.46 -5.70 -3.71
N ILE A 130 -4.73 -6.98 -3.45
CA ILE A 130 -5.34 -7.47 -2.21
C ILE A 130 -4.36 -8.42 -1.55
N SER A 131 -3.89 -8.08 -0.34
CA SER A 131 -2.97 -8.93 0.42
C SER A 131 -3.64 -10.21 0.93
N SER A 132 -2.83 -11.20 1.35
CA SER A 132 -3.31 -12.43 2.01
C SER A 132 -4.10 -12.18 3.29
N LYS A 133 -3.95 -11.01 3.89
CA LYS A 133 -4.74 -10.55 5.06
C LYS A 133 -6.05 -9.87 4.65
N ASN A 134 -6.50 -10.04 3.40
CA ASN A 134 -7.72 -9.42 2.84
C ASN A 134 -7.75 -7.90 2.97
N LYS A 135 -6.62 -7.23 2.69
CA LYS A 135 -6.47 -5.78 2.75
C LYS A 135 -6.05 -5.23 1.39
N ILE A 136 -6.72 -4.18 0.92
CA ILE A 136 -6.32 -3.49 -0.30
C ILE A 136 -5.04 -2.69 -0.01
N THR A 137 -3.97 -3.00 -0.74
CA THR A 137 -2.67 -2.33 -0.61
C THR A 137 -2.44 -1.28 -1.68
N MET A 138 -3.06 -1.46 -2.84
CA MET A 138 -3.02 -0.55 -3.99
C MET A 138 -4.38 -0.54 -4.67
N GLN A 139 -4.82 0.62 -5.12
CA GLN A 139 -6.00 0.76 -5.96
C GLN A 139 -5.70 1.64 -7.17
N ALA A 140 -6.29 1.30 -8.30
CA ALA A 140 -6.19 2.04 -9.54
C ALA A 140 -7.57 2.25 -10.16
N GLU A 141 -7.72 3.35 -10.88
CA GLU A 141 -8.89 3.67 -11.72
C GLU A 141 -8.41 3.83 -13.16
N PHE A 142 -9.16 3.27 -14.09
CA PHE A 142 -8.84 3.33 -15.51
C PHE A 142 -9.85 4.15 -16.30
N THR A 143 -9.35 4.89 -17.29
CA THR A 143 -10.19 5.46 -18.36
C THR A 143 -10.00 4.65 -19.65
N ILE A 144 -11.08 4.45 -20.40
CA ILE A 144 -11.15 3.74 -21.67
C ILE A 144 -11.58 4.68 -22.80
#